data_4bde08180b54fba40ac8218e31fedaf1
#
_entry.id   4bde08180b54fba40ac8218e31fedaf1
#
_cell.length_a   1.000
_cell.length_b   1.000
_cell.length_c   1.000
_cell.angle_alpha   90.00
_cell.angle_beta   90.00
_cell.angle_gamma   90.00
#
_symmetry.space_group_name_H-M   'P 1'
#
loop_
_entity.id
_entity.type
_entity.pdbx_description
1 polymer ?
#
loop_
_entity_poly.entity_id
_entity_poly.type
_entity_poly.pdbx_seq_one_letter_code
_entity_poly.pdbx_strand_id
1 'polypeptide(L)'
;MSIGVVLDRLQQEFDDITVSKIRFLESEGLVSPQRTASGYRRFTEADVERLRYILITQRDNYLPLKVIREQLEAMDSGAVTTLLSAKEASPIISPENFRAPSATRLTSMDVAEAAGVAEETVALLASAGLIHSDRSGFFTADDVRVVSTCVALEEFGFDIRQLRSLRNTALRQADLIAQVAGPVAKSKSDTARERATEMSQQMTALVVSLHASLVKSALRDQLG
;
A
#
# COMPACT_ATOMS: atom_id res chain seq x y z
N MET A 1 -19.59 -8.09 -20.84
CA MET A 1 -20.18 -7.50 -19.62
C MET A 1 -19.88 -6.01 -19.55
N SER A 2 -20.71 -5.19 -18.91
CA SER A 2 -20.37 -3.80 -18.60
C SER A 2 -19.40 -3.72 -17.41
N ILE A 3 -18.72 -2.57 -17.25
CA ILE A 3 -17.78 -2.35 -16.12
C ILE A 3 -18.47 -2.46 -14.74
N GLY A 4 -19.76 -2.10 -14.63
CA GLY A 4 -20.53 -2.27 -13.39
C GLY A 4 -20.69 -3.75 -13.02
N VAL A 5 -21.05 -4.60 -13.98
CA VAL A 5 -21.17 -6.06 -13.75
C VAL A 5 -19.83 -6.68 -13.36
N VAL A 6 -18.73 -6.19 -13.95
CA VAL A 6 -17.37 -6.64 -13.58
C VAL A 6 -17.05 -6.22 -12.14
N LEU A 7 -17.38 -4.96 -11.79
CA LEU A 7 -17.19 -4.46 -10.44
C LEU A 7 -17.95 -5.30 -9.42
N ASP A 8 -19.26 -5.53 -9.62
CA ASP A 8 -20.12 -6.30 -8.72
C ASP A 8 -19.57 -7.71 -8.44
N ARG A 9 -18.98 -8.34 -9.47
CA ARG A 9 -18.36 -9.67 -9.33
C ARG A 9 -17.06 -9.64 -8.54
N LEU A 10 -16.20 -8.66 -8.83
CA LEU A 10 -14.90 -8.55 -8.17
C LEU A 10 -15.02 -8.07 -6.72
N GLN A 11 -16.05 -7.27 -6.40
CA GLN A 11 -16.31 -6.83 -5.02
C GLN A 11 -16.66 -7.96 -4.05
N GLN A 12 -17.07 -9.13 -4.55
CA GLN A 12 -17.27 -10.31 -3.69
C GLN A 12 -15.97 -10.86 -3.08
N GLU A 13 -14.83 -10.56 -3.71
CA GLU A 13 -13.50 -11.06 -3.29
C GLU A 13 -12.54 -9.92 -2.92
N PHE A 14 -12.85 -8.68 -3.36
CA PHE A 14 -12.00 -7.48 -3.20
C PHE A 14 -12.87 -6.29 -2.82
N ASP A 15 -13.08 -6.06 -1.53
CA ASP A 15 -14.00 -5.04 -1.00
C ASP A 15 -13.64 -3.61 -1.43
N ASP A 16 -12.37 -3.35 -1.73
CA ASP A 16 -11.82 -2.04 -2.06
C ASP A 16 -11.73 -1.75 -3.57
N ILE A 17 -12.17 -2.70 -4.43
CA ILE A 17 -12.14 -2.48 -5.89
C ILE A 17 -13.12 -1.38 -6.30
N THR A 18 -12.69 -0.51 -7.21
CA THR A 18 -13.50 0.58 -7.75
C THR A 18 -13.49 0.57 -9.28
N VAL A 19 -14.47 1.25 -9.87
CA VAL A 19 -14.50 1.49 -11.34
C VAL A 19 -13.22 2.21 -11.79
N SER A 20 -12.72 3.15 -11.01
CA SER A 20 -11.48 3.89 -11.28
C SER A 20 -10.28 2.96 -11.30
N LYS A 21 -10.17 1.99 -10.38
CA LYS A 21 -9.10 1.00 -10.36
C LYS A 21 -9.14 0.10 -11.60
N ILE A 22 -10.32 -0.36 -12.03
CA ILE A 22 -10.48 -1.16 -13.26
C ILE A 22 -10.04 -0.35 -14.50
N ARG A 23 -10.44 0.92 -14.61
CA ARG A 23 -10.01 1.81 -15.69
C ARG A 23 -8.51 2.10 -15.66
N PHE A 24 -7.94 2.23 -14.48
CA PHE A 24 -6.50 2.37 -14.30
C PHE A 24 -5.76 1.14 -14.82
N LEU A 25 -6.16 -0.08 -14.46
CA LEU A 25 -5.56 -1.32 -14.95
C LEU A 25 -5.68 -1.46 -16.50
N GLU A 26 -6.81 -0.99 -17.08
CA GLU A 26 -6.96 -0.88 -18.54
C GLU A 26 -5.97 0.14 -19.11
N SER A 27 -5.85 1.33 -18.52
CA SER A 27 -4.92 2.37 -19.02
C SER A 27 -3.44 1.96 -18.90
N GLU A 28 -3.12 1.08 -17.96
CA GLU A 28 -1.80 0.46 -17.85
C GLU A 28 -1.58 -0.72 -18.80
N GLY A 29 -2.56 -1.06 -19.65
CA GLY A 29 -2.45 -2.14 -20.63
C GLY A 29 -2.50 -3.54 -20.04
N LEU A 30 -2.95 -3.70 -18.80
CA LEU A 30 -3.05 -5.00 -18.12
C LEU A 30 -4.31 -5.77 -18.52
N VAL A 31 -5.36 -5.08 -18.95
CA VAL A 31 -6.58 -5.63 -19.51
C VAL A 31 -7.03 -4.79 -20.70
N SER A 32 -7.58 -5.42 -21.74
CA SER A 32 -7.95 -4.76 -22.99
C SER A 32 -9.38 -5.12 -23.41
N PRO A 33 -10.41 -4.55 -22.73
CA PRO A 33 -11.80 -4.85 -23.07
C PRO A 33 -12.14 -4.37 -24.49
N GLN A 34 -12.96 -5.13 -25.18
CA GLN A 34 -13.50 -4.73 -26.47
C GLN A 34 -14.38 -3.48 -26.34
N ARG A 35 -14.53 -2.74 -27.43
CA ARG A 35 -15.48 -1.63 -27.50
C ARG A 35 -16.65 -1.97 -28.40
N THR A 36 -17.85 -1.61 -27.97
CA THR A 36 -19.05 -1.69 -28.81
C THR A 36 -18.97 -0.67 -29.96
N ALA A 37 -19.83 -0.79 -30.97
CA ALA A 37 -19.97 0.20 -32.02
C ALA A 37 -20.28 1.61 -31.49
N SER A 38 -20.95 1.70 -30.32
CA SER A 38 -21.24 2.95 -29.58
C SER A 38 -20.13 3.40 -28.63
N GLY A 39 -18.95 2.74 -28.66
CA GLY A 39 -17.77 3.15 -27.88
C GLY A 39 -17.72 2.65 -26.43
N TYR A 40 -18.75 1.93 -25.94
CA TYR A 40 -18.75 1.41 -24.57
C TYR A 40 -17.83 0.20 -24.40
N ARG A 41 -17.19 0.09 -23.22
CA ARG A 41 -16.36 -1.05 -22.84
C ARG A 41 -17.19 -2.33 -22.70
N ARG A 42 -16.71 -3.41 -23.27
CA ARG A 42 -17.31 -4.74 -23.18
C ARG A 42 -16.27 -5.75 -22.72
N PHE A 43 -16.38 -6.13 -21.46
CA PHE A 43 -15.51 -7.13 -20.84
C PHE A 43 -16.01 -8.54 -21.13
N THR A 44 -15.09 -9.46 -21.33
CA THR A 44 -15.30 -10.91 -21.44
C THR A 44 -15.12 -11.58 -20.06
N GLU A 45 -15.42 -12.87 -19.95
CA GLU A 45 -15.05 -13.67 -18.78
C GLU A 45 -13.52 -13.72 -18.60
N ALA A 46 -12.79 -13.87 -19.70
CA ALA A 46 -11.32 -13.86 -19.67
C ALA A 46 -10.75 -12.54 -19.10
N ASP A 47 -11.38 -11.40 -19.41
CA ASP A 47 -10.97 -10.11 -18.81
C ASP A 47 -11.22 -10.08 -17.32
N VAL A 48 -12.31 -10.68 -16.82
CA VAL A 48 -12.60 -10.76 -15.38
C VAL A 48 -11.58 -11.65 -14.68
N GLU A 49 -11.26 -12.83 -15.22
CA GLU A 49 -10.23 -13.71 -14.66
C GLU A 49 -8.85 -13.04 -14.67
N ARG A 50 -8.54 -12.30 -15.72
CA ARG A 50 -7.30 -11.54 -15.82
C ARG A 50 -7.23 -10.44 -14.76
N LEU A 51 -8.31 -9.70 -14.53
CA LEU A 51 -8.41 -8.70 -13.45
C LEU A 51 -8.28 -9.38 -12.08
N ARG A 52 -8.93 -10.52 -11.86
CA ARG A 52 -8.81 -11.31 -10.63
C ARG A 52 -7.36 -11.72 -10.38
N TYR A 53 -6.68 -12.27 -11.38
CA TYR A 53 -5.27 -12.65 -11.29
C TYR A 53 -4.38 -11.45 -10.91
N ILE A 54 -4.59 -10.29 -11.55
CA ILE A 54 -3.84 -9.07 -11.24
C ILE A 54 -4.05 -8.66 -9.79
N LEU A 55 -5.30 -8.64 -9.32
CA LEU A 55 -5.65 -8.23 -7.97
C LEU A 55 -5.10 -9.20 -6.90
N ILE A 56 -5.20 -10.52 -7.13
CA ILE A 56 -4.60 -11.54 -6.27
C ILE A 56 -3.08 -11.36 -6.23
N THR A 57 -2.45 -11.21 -7.39
CA THR A 57 -1.00 -11.09 -7.48
C THR A 57 -0.49 -9.82 -6.80
N GLN A 58 -1.23 -8.71 -6.89
CA GLN A 58 -0.94 -7.50 -6.13
C GLN A 58 -1.15 -7.71 -4.63
N ARG A 59 -2.22 -8.40 -4.22
CA ARG A 59 -2.55 -8.62 -2.81
C ARG A 59 -1.60 -9.60 -2.13
N ASP A 60 -1.32 -10.74 -2.78
CA ASP A 60 -0.67 -11.88 -2.13
C ASP A 60 0.84 -11.94 -2.45
N ASN A 61 1.26 -11.53 -3.64
CA ASN A 61 2.65 -11.59 -4.09
C ASN A 61 3.34 -10.22 -4.18
N TYR A 62 2.58 -9.13 -3.98
CA TYR A 62 3.08 -7.76 -3.89
C TYR A 62 3.92 -7.30 -5.09
N LEU A 63 3.62 -7.82 -6.28
CA LEU A 63 4.37 -7.52 -7.48
C LEU A 63 3.97 -6.15 -8.05
N PRO A 64 4.95 -5.33 -8.49
CA PRO A 64 4.68 -4.12 -9.23
C PRO A 64 3.90 -4.42 -10.51
N LEU A 65 3.00 -3.50 -10.95
CA LEU A 65 2.20 -3.68 -12.16
C LEU A 65 3.04 -3.97 -13.41
N LYS A 66 4.26 -3.41 -13.49
CA LYS A 66 5.19 -3.70 -14.58
C LYS A 66 5.55 -5.20 -14.63
N VAL A 67 5.85 -5.81 -13.49
CA VAL A 67 6.19 -7.23 -13.40
C VAL A 67 4.97 -8.10 -13.71
N ILE A 68 3.80 -7.72 -13.21
CA ILE A 68 2.54 -8.42 -13.52
C ILE A 68 2.26 -8.35 -15.02
N ARG A 69 2.50 -7.22 -15.68
CA ARG A 69 2.36 -7.09 -17.14
C ARG A 69 3.29 -8.04 -17.86
N GLU A 70 4.58 -8.07 -17.52
CA GLU A 70 5.56 -8.98 -18.11
C GLU A 70 5.16 -10.46 -17.94
N GLN A 71 4.61 -10.83 -16.77
CA GLN A 71 4.07 -12.17 -16.53
C GLN A 71 2.85 -12.47 -17.41
N LEU A 72 1.91 -11.54 -17.52
CA LEU A 72 0.73 -11.70 -18.36
C LEU A 72 1.09 -11.80 -19.84
N GLU A 73 2.04 -11.00 -20.33
CA GLU A 73 2.55 -11.07 -21.71
C GLU A 73 3.24 -12.42 -21.98
N ALA A 74 4.01 -12.93 -21.03
CA ALA A 74 4.62 -14.25 -21.11
C ALA A 74 3.56 -15.37 -21.15
N MET A 75 2.51 -15.27 -20.33
CA MET A 75 1.37 -16.21 -20.35
C MET A 75 0.61 -16.14 -21.69
N ASP A 76 0.35 -14.96 -22.21
CA ASP A 76 -0.35 -14.72 -23.48
C ASP A 76 0.47 -15.26 -24.69
N SER A 77 1.80 -15.22 -24.61
CA SER A 77 2.71 -15.76 -25.63
C SER A 77 2.94 -17.27 -25.53
N GLY A 78 2.37 -17.95 -24.52
CA GLY A 78 2.58 -19.38 -24.27
C GLY A 78 3.97 -19.73 -23.76
N ALA A 79 4.79 -18.75 -23.39
CA ALA A 79 6.06 -18.98 -22.74
C ALA A 79 5.80 -19.45 -21.31
N VAL A 80 6.22 -20.67 -20.98
CA VAL A 80 6.19 -21.16 -19.61
C VAL A 80 7.23 -20.36 -18.81
N THR A 81 6.78 -19.32 -18.15
CA THR A 81 7.65 -18.53 -17.29
C THR A 81 7.90 -19.35 -16.02
N THR A 82 9.07 -19.97 -15.96
CA THR A 82 9.59 -20.50 -14.72
C THR A 82 9.69 -19.31 -13.74
N LEU A 83 9.01 -19.40 -12.61
CA LEU A 83 8.95 -18.41 -11.50
C LEU A 83 10.34 -18.17 -10.85
N LEU A 84 11.35 -17.82 -11.61
CA LEU A 84 12.74 -17.79 -11.16
C LEU A 84 13.46 -16.45 -11.33
N SER A 85 12.80 -15.32 -11.20
CA SER A 85 13.58 -14.07 -11.23
C SER A 85 13.05 -12.92 -10.37
N ALA A 86 11.92 -13.07 -9.70
CA ALA A 86 11.41 -12.03 -8.79
C ALA A 86 12.06 -12.09 -7.37
N LYS A 87 13.08 -12.91 -7.18
CA LYS A 87 13.69 -13.12 -5.85
C LYS A 87 14.67 -12.03 -5.42
N GLU A 88 15.03 -11.09 -6.31
CA GLU A 88 16.12 -10.14 -6.00
C GLU A 88 15.67 -8.73 -5.57
N ALA A 89 14.38 -8.41 -5.62
CA ALA A 89 13.89 -7.12 -5.12
C ALA A 89 12.47 -7.18 -4.55
N SER A 90 12.08 -8.28 -3.92
CA SER A 90 10.82 -8.31 -3.18
C SER A 90 10.94 -7.38 -1.96
N PRO A 91 10.08 -6.38 -1.81
CA PRO A 91 10.13 -5.52 -0.63
C PRO A 91 9.91 -6.35 0.63
N ILE A 92 10.67 -6.05 1.68
CA ILE A 92 10.55 -6.71 3.00
C ILE A 92 9.16 -6.47 3.58
N ILE A 93 8.50 -5.39 3.15
CA ILE A 93 7.15 -5.00 3.55
C ILE A 93 6.31 -4.77 2.30
N SER A 94 5.11 -5.32 2.31
CA SER A 94 4.16 -5.23 1.21
C SER A 94 3.69 -3.79 0.92
N PRO A 95 3.55 -3.37 -0.34
CA PRO A 95 2.94 -2.10 -0.71
C PRO A 95 1.52 -1.92 -0.16
N GLU A 96 0.78 -3.01 0.05
CA GLU A 96 -0.59 -2.97 0.57
C GLU A 96 -0.67 -2.54 2.04
N ASN A 97 0.39 -2.79 2.81
CA ASN A 97 0.49 -2.27 4.18
C ASN A 97 0.52 -0.74 4.24
N PHE A 98 0.69 -0.07 3.10
CA PHE A 98 0.69 1.40 2.97
C PHE A 98 -0.57 1.94 2.27
N ARG A 99 -1.63 1.12 2.14
CA ARG A 99 -2.93 1.63 1.73
C ARG A 99 -3.48 2.56 2.80
N ALA A 100 -4.30 3.53 2.36
CA ALA A 100 -5.03 4.37 3.30
C ALA A 100 -5.82 3.49 4.29
N PRO A 101 -5.77 3.77 5.59
CA PRO A 101 -6.47 2.97 6.58
C PRO A 101 -7.95 2.89 6.22
N SER A 102 -8.53 1.69 6.37
CA SER A 102 -9.99 1.54 6.34
C SER A 102 -10.61 2.52 7.33
N ALA A 103 -11.82 3.01 7.05
CA ALA A 103 -12.50 4.07 7.82
C ALA A 103 -12.89 3.65 9.27
N THR A 104 -12.02 2.90 9.94
CA THR A 104 -12.19 2.51 11.35
C THR A 104 -11.95 3.75 12.20
N ARG A 105 -12.98 4.19 12.92
CA ARG A 105 -12.93 5.31 13.85
C ARG A 105 -12.79 4.78 15.25
N LEU A 106 -11.62 4.96 15.86
CA LEU A 106 -11.30 4.51 17.22
C LEU A 106 -11.15 5.72 18.14
N THR A 107 -11.74 5.62 19.32
CA THR A 107 -11.47 6.58 20.40
C THR A 107 -10.11 6.31 21.03
N SER A 108 -9.61 7.22 21.88
CA SER A 108 -8.40 7.00 22.66
C SER A 108 -8.48 5.72 23.50
N MET A 109 -9.65 5.44 24.06
CA MET A 109 -9.91 4.24 24.87
C MET A 109 -9.88 2.97 24.02
N ASP A 110 -10.49 2.99 22.81
CA ASP A 110 -10.44 1.83 21.89
C ASP A 110 -9.00 1.51 21.47
N VAL A 111 -8.17 2.54 21.22
CA VAL A 111 -6.75 2.38 20.89
C VAL A 111 -5.99 1.78 22.08
N ALA A 112 -6.25 2.26 23.30
CA ALA A 112 -5.61 1.75 24.52
C ALA A 112 -5.96 0.28 24.75
N GLU A 113 -7.25 -0.09 24.64
CA GLU A 113 -7.74 -1.45 24.76
C GLU A 113 -7.12 -2.37 23.70
N ALA A 114 -7.16 -1.95 22.43
CA ALA A 114 -6.64 -2.73 21.30
C ALA A 114 -5.11 -2.92 21.36
N ALA A 115 -4.38 -1.94 21.89
CA ALA A 115 -2.92 -2.03 22.05
C ALA A 115 -2.50 -2.67 23.40
N GLY A 116 -3.45 -2.91 24.32
CA GLY A 116 -3.17 -3.48 25.63
C GLY A 116 -2.40 -2.52 26.57
N VAL A 117 -2.64 -1.21 26.47
CA VAL A 117 -1.93 -0.17 27.24
C VAL A 117 -2.90 0.72 28.01
N ALA A 118 -2.38 1.55 28.91
CA ALA A 118 -3.17 2.57 29.58
C ALA A 118 -3.48 3.74 28.64
N GLU A 119 -4.61 4.43 28.84
CA GLU A 119 -5.02 5.56 28.01
C GLU A 119 -4.03 6.73 28.08
N GLU A 120 -3.36 6.89 29.23
CA GLU A 120 -2.29 7.87 29.45
C GLU A 120 -1.12 7.66 28.48
N THR A 121 -0.80 6.41 28.14
CA THR A 121 0.23 6.08 27.14
C THR A 121 -0.19 6.55 25.74
N VAL A 122 -1.44 6.35 25.37
CA VAL A 122 -1.98 6.86 24.10
C VAL A 122 -1.90 8.40 24.06
N ALA A 123 -2.30 9.07 25.14
CA ALA A 123 -2.21 10.53 25.27
C ALA A 123 -0.76 11.03 25.19
N LEU A 124 0.19 10.33 25.82
CA LEU A 124 1.62 10.66 25.77
C LEU A 124 2.15 10.54 24.33
N LEU A 125 1.87 9.44 23.65
CA LEU A 125 2.32 9.23 22.26
C LEU A 125 1.67 10.23 21.29
N ALA A 126 0.40 10.59 21.49
CA ALA A 126 -0.28 11.65 20.75
C ALA A 126 0.37 13.03 20.98
N SER A 127 0.66 13.39 22.24
CA SER A 127 1.36 14.64 22.59
C SER A 127 2.78 14.69 22.01
N ALA A 128 3.43 13.53 21.90
CA ALA A 128 4.73 13.38 21.25
C ALA A 128 4.65 13.46 19.73
N GLY A 129 3.44 13.43 19.15
CA GLY A 129 3.17 13.49 17.74
C GLY A 129 3.47 12.18 17.00
N LEU A 130 3.56 11.04 17.71
CA LEU A 130 3.78 9.72 17.13
C LEU A 130 2.51 9.17 16.47
N ILE A 131 1.35 9.49 17.03
CA ILE A 131 0.02 9.22 16.49
C ILE A 131 -0.78 10.52 16.41
N HIS A 132 -1.81 10.57 15.57
CA HIS A 132 -2.62 11.77 15.38
C HIS A 132 -4.10 11.40 15.20
N SER A 133 -4.95 11.99 16.03
CA SER A 133 -6.39 11.92 15.78
C SER A 133 -6.82 12.80 14.60
N ASP A 134 -7.92 12.44 13.96
CA ASP A 134 -8.59 13.30 13.00
C ASP A 134 -9.20 14.55 13.67
N ARG A 135 -9.81 15.44 12.89
CA ARG A 135 -10.47 16.65 13.40
C ARG A 135 -11.62 16.37 14.37
N SER A 136 -12.14 15.17 14.38
CA SER A 136 -13.23 14.72 15.25
C SER A 136 -12.71 13.95 16.48
N GLY A 137 -11.38 13.81 16.65
CA GLY A 137 -10.75 13.15 17.78
C GLY A 137 -10.60 11.63 17.62
N PHE A 138 -10.83 11.06 16.42
CA PHE A 138 -10.72 9.63 16.18
C PHE A 138 -9.36 9.23 15.61
N PHE A 139 -8.90 8.05 16.00
CA PHE A 139 -7.71 7.37 15.53
C PHE A 139 -8.04 6.27 14.54
N THR A 140 -7.01 5.72 13.91
CA THR A 140 -7.09 4.64 12.93
C THR A 140 -6.53 3.32 13.47
N ALA A 141 -6.76 2.22 12.77
CA ALA A 141 -6.12 0.93 13.09
C ALA A 141 -4.58 0.99 12.95
N ASP A 142 -4.06 1.89 12.11
CA ASP A 142 -2.61 2.09 11.97
C ASP A 142 -2.02 2.74 13.23
N ASP A 143 -2.76 3.65 13.88
CA ASP A 143 -2.32 4.25 15.14
C ASP A 143 -2.20 3.21 16.25
N VAL A 144 -3.09 2.20 16.31
CA VAL A 144 -2.95 1.06 17.24
C VAL A 144 -1.62 0.33 17.01
N ARG A 145 -1.25 0.06 15.77
CA ARG A 145 0.03 -0.60 15.44
C ARG A 145 1.23 0.26 15.85
N VAL A 146 1.16 1.56 15.64
CA VAL A 146 2.20 2.49 16.08
C VAL A 146 2.34 2.46 17.61
N VAL A 147 1.23 2.53 18.35
CA VAL A 147 1.24 2.45 19.83
C VAL A 147 1.89 1.15 20.29
N SER A 148 1.41 -0.01 19.81
CA SER A 148 1.96 -1.32 20.19
C SER A 148 3.45 -1.43 19.89
N THR A 149 3.90 -0.90 18.74
CA THR A 149 5.31 -0.92 18.35
C THR A 149 6.15 0.01 19.23
N CYS A 150 5.65 1.20 19.58
CA CYS A 150 6.34 2.12 20.49
C CYS A 150 6.56 1.49 21.86
N VAL A 151 5.52 0.86 22.42
CA VAL A 151 5.60 0.19 23.73
C VAL A 151 6.60 -0.97 23.68
N ALA A 152 6.59 -1.78 22.64
CA ALA A 152 7.58 -2.83 22.48
C ALA A 152 9.02 -2.28 22.38
N LEU A 153 9.24 -1.13 21.75
CA LEU A 153 10.56 -0.48 21.71
C LEU A 153 10.98 0.09 23.07
N GLU A 154 10.02 0.59 23.87
CA GLU A 154 10.29 1.05 25.25
C GLU A 154 10.80 -0.08 26.13
N GLU A 155 10.33 -1.31 25.97
CA GLU A 155 10.85 -2.50 26.67
C GLU A 155 12.35 -2.75 26.38
N PHE A 156 12.84 -2.35 25.19
CA PHE A 156 14.25 -2.38 24.83
C PHE A 156 15.03 -1.11 25.26
N GLY A 157 14.37 -0.19 25.98
CA GLY A 157 14.99 1.01 26.52
C GLY A 157 14.94 2.24 25.59
N PHE A 158 14.11 2.23 24.55
CA PHE A 158 13.89 3.43 23.75
C PHE A 158 13.10 4.46 24.53
N ASP A 159 13.62 5.67 24.62
CA ASP A 159 12.90 6.80 25.21
C ASP A 159 12.06 7.55 24.14
N ILE A 160 11.18 8.44 24.62
CA ILE A 160 10.28 9.23 23.77
C ILE A 160 11.05 10.12 22.76
N ARG A 161 12.28 10.54 23.05
CA ARG A 161 13.11 11.35 22.15
C ARG A 161 13.63 10.52 21.00
N GLN A 162 14.01 9.27 21.29
CA GLN A 162 14.45 8.32 20.27
C GLN A 162 13.28 7.93 19.36
N LEU A 163 12.08 7.69 19.93
CA LEU A 163 10.87 7.44 19.13
C LEU A 163 10.52 8.63 18.24
N ARG A 164 10.62 9.86 18.73
CA ARG A 164 10.48 11.08 17.91
C ARG A 164 11.52 11.18 16.80
N SER A 165 12.74 10.75 17.05
CA SER A 165 13.79 10.71 16.00
C SER A 165 13.44 9.75 14.86
N LEU A 166 12.94 8.56 15.20
CA LEU A 166 12.43 7.60 14.21
C LEU A 166 11.28 8.19 13.39
N ARG A 167 10.30 8.82 14.05
CA ARG A 167 9.21 9.53 13.37
C ARG A 167 9.73 10.57 12.39
N ASN A 168 10.67 11.42 12.82
CA ASN A 168 11.22 12.47 11.96
C ASN A 168 11.93 11.89 10.73
N THR A 169 12.55 10.74 10.86
CA THR A 169 13.14 10.01 9.73
C THR A 169 12.05 9.52 8.77
N ALA A 170 10.97 8.94 9.30
CA ALA A 170 9.83 8.51 8.51
C ALA A 170 9.16 9.67 7.76
N LEU A 171 8.98 10.83 8.41
CA LEU A 171 8.43 12.03 7.76
C LEU A 171 9.29 12.50 6.58
N ARG A 172 10.61 12.54 6.75
CA ARG A 172 11.52 12.90 5.64
C ARG A 172 11.43 11.93 4.48
N GLN A 173 11.27 10.63 4.74
CA GLN A 173 11.07 9.63 3.70
C GLN A 173 9.73 9.82 2.98
N ALA A 174 8.65 10.11 3.73
CA ALA A 174 7.34 10.42 3.17
C ALA A 174 7.37 11.67 2.27
N ASP A 175 8.08 12.72 2.69
CA ASP A 175 8.26 13.94 1.88
C ASP A 175 8.98 13.66 0.55
N LEU A 176 10.02 12.81 0.55
CA LEU A 176 10.70 12.41 -0.69
C LEU A 176 9.75 11.65 -1.64
N ILE A 177 8.95 10.73 -1.11
CA ILE A 177 7.95 9.99 -1.90
C ILE A 177 6.91 10.96 -2.47
N ALA A 178 6.40 11.88 -1.64
CA ALA A 178 5.40 12.87 -2.05
C ALA A 178 5.93 13.81 -3.15
N GLN A 179 7.20 14.20 -3.13
CA GLN A 179 7.83 15.00 -4.17
C GLN A 179 7.83 14.28 -5.53
N VAL A 180 8.04 12.97 -5.55
CA VAL A 180 8.05 12.18 -6.79
C VAL A 180 6.63 11.87 -7.28
N ALA A 181 5.71 11.52 -6.37
CA ALA A 181 4.33 11.16 -6.71
C ALA A 181 3.44 12.38 -7.01
N GLY A 182 3.74 13.54 -6.40
CA GLY A 182 2.90 14.74 -6.47
C GLY A 182 2.61 15.25 -7.89
N PRO A 183 3.59 15.34 -8.81
CA PRO A 183 3.36 15.70 -10.20
C PRO A 183 2.38 14.77 -10.92
N VAL A 184 2.44 13.46 -10.65
CA VAL A 184 1.54 12.46 -11.24
C VAL A 184 0.10 12.69 -10.80
N ALA A 185 -0.12 12.96 -9.51
CA ALA A 185 -1.45 13.25 -8.95
C ALA A 185 -2.10 14.50 -9.53
N LYS A 186 -1.30 15.48 -9.97
CA LYS A 186 -1.77 16.75 -10.54
C LYS A 186 -2.06 16.68 -12.05
N SER A 187 -1.81 15.54 -12.69
CA SER A 187 -2.10 15.38 -14.12
C SER A 187 -3.61 15.41 -14.37
N LYS A 188 -4.03 15.88 -15.57
CA LYS A 188 -5.46 16.01 -15.95
C LYS A 188 -6.10 14.68 -16.36
N SER A 189 -5.47 13.55 -16.13
CA SER A 189 -6.03 12.23 -16.46
C SER A 189 -7.07 11.81 -15.40
N ASP A 190 -8.16 11.18 -15.81
CA ASP A 190 -9.20 10.64 -14.93
C ASP A 190 -8.65 9.56 -13.96
N THR A 191 -7.49 8.98 -14.28
CA THR A 191 -6.81 7.95 -13.47
C THR A 191 -5.55 8.47 -12.76
N ALA A 192 -5.33 9.80 -12.76
CA ALA A 192 -4.10 10.39 -12.21
C ALA A 192 -3.95 10.13 -10.71
N ARG A 193 -5.07 10.19 -9.98
CA ARG A 193 -5.09 9.96 -8.54
C ARG A 193 -4.77 8.50 -8.20
N GLU A 194 -5.36 7.54 -8.91
CA GLU A 194 -5.10 6.11 -8.74
C GLU A 194 -3.66 5.77 -9.06
N ARG A 195 -3.11 6.32 -10.14
CA ARG A 195 -1.69 6.17 -10.48
C ARG A 195 -0.76 6.69 -9.40
N ALA A 196 -1.03 7.88 -8.89
CA ALA A 196 -0.23 8.48 -7.83
C ALA A 196 -0.30 7.66 -6.55
N THR A 197 -1.48 7.12 -6.20
CA THR A 197 -1.67 6.25 -5.04
C THR A 197 -0.88 4.96 -5.19
N GLU A 198 -1.03 4.25 -6.31
CA GLU A 198 -0.30 3.02 -6.59
C GLU A 198 1.22 3.24 -6.58
N MET A 199 1.68 4.31 -7.26
CA MET A 199 3.08 4.68 -7.30
C MET A 199 3.63 5.01 -5.90
N SER A 200 2.85 5.72 -5.06
CA SER A 200 3.23 6.01 -3.69
C SER A 200 3.37 4.76 -2.84
N GLN A 201 2.45 3.81 -2.95
CA GLN A 201 2.50 2.54 -2.23
C GLN A 201 3.74 1.72 -2.61
N GLN A 202 4.02 1.60 -3.91
CA GLN A 202 5.20 0.89 -4.41
C GLN A 202 6.50 1.55 -3.96
N MET A 203 6.60 2.89 -4.09
CA MET A 203 7.78 3.63 -3.63
C MET A 203 7.96 3.50 -2.12
N THR A 204 6.88 3.55 -1.33
CA THR A 204 6.96 3.39 0.12
C THR A 204 7.52 2.02 0.49
N ALA A 205 7.01 0.95 -0.12
CA ALA A 205 7.53 -0.40 0.12
C ALA A 205 9.02 -0.54 -0.22
N LEU A 206 9.46 0.04 -1.34
CA LEU A 206 10.86 0.03 -1.74
C LEU A 206 11.73 0.88 -0.80
N VAL A 207 11.29 2.08 -0.41
CA VAL A 207 12.02 2.96 0.51
C VAL A 207 12.18 2.31 1.88
N VAL A 208 11.13 1.70 2.42
CA VAL A 208 11.20 1.00 3.71
C VAL A 208 12.11 -0.22 3.63
N SER A 209 12.07 -0.98 2.53
CA SER A 209 12.95 -2.13 2.30
C SER A 209 14.42 -1.72 2.18
N LEU A 210 14.69 -0.63 1.46
CA LEU A 210 16.03 -0.04 1.38
C LEU A 210 16.51 0.42 2.76
N HIS A 211 15.65 1.13 3.51
CA HIS A 211 15.96 1.59 4.87
C HIS A 211 16.34 0.43 5.79
N ALA A 212 15.53 -0.63 5.81
CA ALA A 212 15.80 -1.83 6.61
C ALA A 212 17.15 -2.47 6.24
N SER A 213 17.48 -2.53 4.93
CA SER A 213 18.75 -3.05 4.45
C SER A 213 19.94 -2.18 4.88
N LEU A 214 19.78 -0.86 4.81
CA LEU A 214 20.81 0.09 5.26
C LEU A 214 21.03 0.02 6.76
N VAL A 215 19.96 -0.06 7.56
CA VAL A 215 20.05 -0.23 9.03
C VAL A 215 20.78 -1.53 9.36
N LYS A 216 20.41 -2.65 8.70
CA LYS A 216 21.10 -3.94 8.88
C LYS A 216 22.58 -3.87 8.55
N SER A 217 22.96 -3.18 7.45
CA SER A 217 24.36 -3.00 7.08
C SER A 217 25.11 -2.16 8.10
N ALA A 218 24.54 -1.02 8.51
CA ALA A 218 25.15 -0.12 9.49
C ALA A 218 25.34 -0.79 10.86
N LEU A 219 24.37 -1.59 11.32
CA LEU A 219 24.50 -2.34 12.58
C LEU A 219 25.60 -3.40 12.51
N ARG A 220 25.76 -4.09 11.38
CA ARG A 220 26.85 -5.04 11.18
C ARG A 220 28.21 -4.36 11.28
N ASP A 221 28.33 -3.16 10.70
CA ASP A 221 29.59 -2.40 10.70
C ASP A 221 29.91 -1.79 12.08
N GLN A 222 28.91 -1.57 12.95
CA GLN A 222 29.06 -1.02 14.30
C GLN A 222 29.24 -2.08 15.39
N LEU A 223 28.68 -3.27 15.22
CA LEU A 223 28.63 -4.32 16.24
C LEU A 223 29.53 -5.53 15.90
N GLY A 224 30.09 -5.58 14.69
CA GLY A 224 31.01 -6.62 14.23
C GLY A 224 32.41 -6.12 14.08
#